data_7642c9be5a4985d07e7d4454bea17cdd
#
_entry.id   7642c9be5a4985d07e7d4454bea17cdd
#
_cell.length_a   1.000
_cell.length_b   1.000
_cell.length_c   1.000
_cell.angle_alpha   90.00
_cell.angle_beta   90.00
_cell.angle_gamma   90.00
#
_symmetry.space_group_name_H-M   'P 1'
#
loop_
_entity.id
_entity.type
_entity.pdbx_description
1 polymer ?
#
loop_
_entity_poly.entity_id
_entity_poly.type
_entity_poly.pdbx_seq_one_letter_code
_entity_poly.pdbx_strand_id
1 'polypeptide(L)'
;MSDAPPVAVKPPQRVIAVWKGDEEFDTSKPGGPVARIDGHGVSGQGPVDTLLSALGTCSAMDVVGILKKQRTPAESLEVEVIGTRENASPRRLKHVLMHFRIAGAGIERAQALKAIELSVTKYCSVRDSLDPKIPVEWELELK
;
A
#
# COMPACT_ATOMS: atom_id res chain seq x y z
N MET A 1 0.01 -15.91 -31.44
CA MET A 1 0.37 -14.49 -31.39
C MET A 1 -0.79 -13.69 -30.83
N SER A 2 -0.50 -12.75 -29.95
CA SER A 2 -1.53 -11.88 -29.39
C SER A 2 -1.78 -10.72 -30.36
N ASP A 3 -3.05 -10.47 -30.68
CA ASP A 3 -3.46 -9.32 -31.49
C ASP A 3 -3.68 -8.06 -30.65
N ALA A 4 -3.32 -8.12 -29.36
CA ALA A 4 -3.44 -6.95 -28.48
C ALA A 4 -2.48 -5.84 -28.93
N PRO A 5 -2.91 -4.57 -28.92
CA PRO A 5 -2.01 -3.46 -29.24
C PRO A 5 -0.85 -3.42 -28.24
N PRO A 6 0.34 -2.94 -28.65
CA PRO A 6 1.46 -2.82 -27.74
C PRO A 6 1.12 -1.87 -26.60
N VAL A 7 1.57 -2.22 -25.38
CA VAL A 7 1.40 -1.35 -24.22
C VAL A 7 2.25 -0.11 -24.40
N ALA A 8 1.64 1.07 -24.23
CA ALA A 8 2.35 2.34 -24.33
C ALA A 8 3.44 2.42 -23.26
N VAL A 9 4.64 2.84 -23.66
CA VAL A 9 5.74 3.08 -22.73
C VAL A 9 5.46 4.35 -21.94
N LYS A 10 5.39 4.21 -20.60
CA LYS A 10 5.22 5.35 -19.70
C LYS A 10 6.60 5.85 -19.26
N PRO A 11 6.74 7.17 -19.01
CA PRO A 11 7.99 7.68 -18.46
C PRO A 11 8.24 7.11 -17.06
N PRO A 12 9.51 7.05 -16.62
CA PRO A 12 9.82 6.64 -15.26
C PRO A 12 9.14 7.54 -14.23
N GLN A 13 8.78 6.97 -13.10
CA GLN A 13 8.31 7.76 -11.97
C GLN A 13 9.51 8.39 -11.28
N ARG A 14 9.35 9.64 -10.81
CA ARG A 14 10.41 10.39 -10.15
C ARG A 14 9.92 10.91 -8.82
N VAL A 15 10.76 10.77 -7.81
CA VAL A 15 10.54 11.30 -6.48
C VAL A 15 11.81 11.99 -6.04
N ILE A 16 11.67 13.14 -5.37
CA ILE A 16 12.80 13.90 -4.85
C ILE A 16 12.73 13.85 -3.33
N ALA A 17 13.84 13.54 -2.69
CA ALA A 17 13.99 13.59 -1.23
C ALA A 17 14.97 14.70 -0.89
N VAL A 18 14.50 15.72 -0.19
CA VAL A 18 15.31 16.89 0.19
C VAL A 18 15.60 16.82 1.69
N TRP A 19 16.88 16.78 2.05
CA TRP A 19 17.29 16.76 3.45
C TRP A 19 16.97 18.11 4.11
N LYS A 20 16.36 18.05 5.29
CA LYS A 20 15.93 19.21 6.06
C LYS A 20 16.65 19.35 7.40
N GLY A 21 17.64 18.52 7.65
CA GLY A 21 18.40 18.49 8.90
C GLY A 21 18.14 17.19 9.66
N ASP A 22 19.10 16.77 10.49
CA ASP A 22 19.05 15.53 11.25
C ASP A 22 18.65 14.33 10.34
N GLU A 23 17.64 13.60 10.67
CA GLU A 23 17.12 12.50 9.86
C GLU A 23 15.79 12.87 9.18
N GLU A 24 15.53 14.15 8.99
CA GLU A 24 14.30 14.66 8.38
C GLU A 24 14.49 14.94 6.89
N PHE A 25 13.55 14.45 6.09
CA PHE A 25 13.50 14.67 4.64
C PHE A 25 12.11 15.07 4.21
N ASP A 26 12.02 16.00 3.27
CA ASP A 26 10.77 16.29 2.59
C ASP A 26 10.79 15.59 1.23
N THR A 27 9.75 14.81 0.96
CA THR A 27 9.67 14.00 -0.26
C THR A 27 8.45 14.38 -1.07
N SER A 28 8.60 14.37 -2.39
CA SER A 28 7.49 14.69 -3.30
C SER A 28 7.79 14.21 -4.72
N LYS A 29 6.76 14.17 -5.54
CA LYS A 29 6.96 14.25 -6.98
C LYS A 29 7.53 15.65 -7.29
N PRO A 30 8.29 15.82 -8.39
CA PRO A 30 8.76 17.16 -8.77
C PRO A 30 7.59 18.15 -8.85
N GLY A 31 7.66 19.21 -8.03
CA GLY A 31 6.61 20.24 -7.96
C GLY A 31 5.32 19.83 -7.26
N GLY A 32 5.27 18.65 -6.67
CA GLY A 32 4.08 18.14 -5.99
C GLY A 32 4.05 18.45 -4.49
N PRO A 33 2.94 18.09 -3.82
CA PRO A 33 2.83 18.25 -2.37
C PRO A 33 3.90 17.44 -1.63
N VAL A 34 4.33 17.97 -0.50
CA VAL A 34 5.43 17.42 0.29
C VAL A 34 4.89 16.50 1.39
N ALA A 35 5.56 15.37 1.60
CA ALA A 35 5.36 14.50 2.76
C ALA A 35 6.68 14.41 3.53
N ARG A 36 6.62 14.58 4.86
CA ARG A 36 7.78 14.48 5.73
C ARG A 36 8.09 13.02 6.04
N ILE A 37 9.36 12.64 5.86
CA ILE A 37 9.90 11.37 6.37
C ILE A 37 10.93 11.72 7.44
N ASP A 38 10.79 11.09 8.61
CA ASP A 38 11.66 11.32 9.75
C ASP A 38 12.14 9.98 10.31
N GLY A 39 13.44 9.76 10.29
CA GLY A 39 14.05 8.54 10.82
C GLY A 39 13.79 8.33 12.31
N HIS A 40 13.52 9.40 13.07
CA HIS A 40 13.16 9.32 14.48
C HIS A 40 11.66 9.17 14.72
N GLY A 41 10.84 9.28 13.66
CA GLY A 41 9.39 9.07 13.77
C GLY A 41 8.64 10.18 14.54
N VAL A 42 9.19 11.36 14.65
CA VAL A 42 8.60 12.47 15.41
C VAL A 42 7.79 13.40 14.52
N SER A 43 8.41 13.92 13.46
CA SER A 43 7.75 14.85 12.54
C SER A 43 7.10 14.16 11.34
N GLY A 44 7.29 12.86 11.19
CA GLY A 44 6.75 12.05 10.13
C GLY A 44 7.06 10.59 10.36
N GLN A 45 6.54 9.73 9.50
CA GLN A 45 6.85 8.30 9.50
C GLN A 45 8.30 8.08 9.09
N GLY A 46 8.91 6.99 9.58
CA GLY A 46 10.20 6.55 9.08
C GLY A 46 10.10 5.92 7.67
N PRO A 47 11.25 5.60 7.06
CA PRO A 47 11.27 5.01 5.71
C PRO A 47 10.51 3.68 5.60
N VAL A 48 10.67 2.77 6.55
CA VAL A 48 9.97 1.48 6.51
C VAL A 48 8.48 1.66 6.76
N ASP A 49 8.09 2.57 7.67
CA ASP A 49 6.67 2.93 7.85
C ASP A 49 6.08 3.45 6.54
N THR A 50 6.84 4.25 5.81
CA THR A 50 6.42 4.80 4.52
C THR A 50 6.24 3.70 3.47
N LEU A 51 7.11 2.69 3.48
CA LEU A 51 6.96 1.52 2.62
C LEU A 51 5.69 0.74 2.95
N LEU A 52 5.39 0.55 4.24
CA LEU A 52 4.16 -0.10 4.69
C LEU A 52 2.92 0.73 4.32
N SER A 53 3.00 2.05 4.42
CA SER A 53 1.93 2.94 3.96
C SER A 53 1.68 2.81 2.47
N ALA A 54 2.75 2.72 1.67
CA ALA A 54 2.62 2.52 0.23
C ALA A 54 1.93 1.19 -0.10
N LEU A 55 2.31 0.13 0.60
CA LEU A 55 1.69 -1.19 0.44
C LEU A 55 0.20 -1.15 0.78
N GLY A 56 -0.14 -0.59 1.94
CA GLY A 56 -1.52 -0.49 2.41
C GLY A 56 -2.40 0.35 1.50
N THR A 57 -1.92 1.52 1.09
CA THR A 57 -2.71 2.42 0.23
C THR A 57 -2.86 1.86 -1.18
N CYS A 58 -1.83 1.25 -1.74
CA CYS A 58 -1.90 0.63 -3.05
C CYS A 58 -2.96 -0.49 -3.07
N SER A 59 -2.93 -1.35 -2.06
CA SER A 59 -3.93 -2.41 -1.91
C SER A 59 -5.34 -1.84 -1.66
N ALA A 60 -5.46 -0.86 -0.78
CA ALA A 60 -6.75 -0.25 -0.45
C ALA A 60 -7.39 0.45 -1.65
N MET A 61 -6.61 1.08 -2.51
CA MET A 61 -7.12 1.70 -3.74
C MET A 61 -7.81 0.68 -4.63
N ASP A 62 -7.23 -0.51 -4.78
CA ASP A 62 -7.83 -1.59 -5.55
C ASP A 62 -9.14 -2.06 -4.91
N VAL A 63 -9.15 -2.24 -3.60
CA VAL A 63 -10.35 -2.68 -2.87
C VAL A 63 -11.47 -1.68 -3.03
N VAL A 64 -11.20 -0.39 -2.86
CA VAL A 64 -12.19 0.68 -3.07
C VAL A 64 -12.74 0.61 -4.51
N GLY A 65 -11.87 0.46 -5.49
CA GLY A 65 -12.28 0.38 -6.90
C GLY A 65 -13.14 -0.84 -7.20
N ILE A 66 -12.78 -2.00 -6.66
CA ILE A 66 -13.53 -3.24 -6.87
C ILE A 66 -14.91 -3.16 -6.23
N LEU A 67 -15.00 -2.70 -4.98
CA LEU A 67 -16.29 -2.55 -4.30
C LEU A 67 -17.21 -1.57 -5.04
N LYS A 68 -16.65 -0.49 -5.58
CA LYS A 68 -17.41 0.47 -6.38
C LYS A 68 -17.96 -0.18 -7.65
N LYS A 69 -17.17 -0.98 -8.34
CA LYS A 69 -17.62 -1.72 -9.54
C LYS A 69 -18.70 -2.74 -9.22
N GLN A 70 -18.68 -3.31 -8.03
CA GLN A 70 -19.71 -4.23 -7.55
C GLN A 70 -20.99 -3.53 -7.10
N ARG A 71 -21.03 -2.20 -7.18
CA ARG A 71 -22.15 -1.36 -6.74
C ARG A 71 -22.41 -1.41 -5.23
N THR A 72 -21.37 -1.75 -4.47
CA THR A 72 -21.38 -1.72 -3.00
C THR A 72 -20.17 -0.90 -2.52
N PRO A 73 -20.17 0.42 -2.79
CA PRO A 73 -19.01 1.24 -2.47
C PRO A 73 -18.76 1.29 -0.97
N ALA A 74 -17.49 1.36 -0.59
CA ALA A 74 -17.12 1.59 0.78
C ALA A 74 -17.51 3.01 1.20
N GLU A 75 -18.10 3.15 2.39
CA GLU A 75 -18.37 4.44 3.03
C GLU A 75 -17.19 4.85 3.90
N SER A 76 -16.50 3.87 4.48
CA SER A 76 -15.23 4.06 5.18
C SER A 76 -14.34 2.86 4.95
N LEU A 77 -13.05 3.11 4.89
CA LEU A 77 -12.05 2.06 4.78
C LEU A 77 -10.78 2.50 5.49
N GLU A 78 -10.28 1.63 6.36
CA GLU A 78 -9.02 1.81 7.04
C GLU A 78 -8.23 0.53 6.84
N VAL A 79 -6.94 0.64 6.58
CA VAL A 79 -6.04 -0.51 6.58
C VAL A 79 -4.90 -0.25 7.54
N GLU A 80 -4.77 -1.10 8.53
CA GLU A 80 -3.62 -1.11 9.43
C GLU A 80 -2.63 -2.13 8.89
N VAL A 81 -1.40 -1.68 8.65
CA VAL A 81 -0.34 -2.53 8.08
C VAL A 81 0.70 -2.78 9.16
N ILE A 82 0.82 -4.03 9.57
CA ILE A 82 1.72 -4.43 10.66
C ILE A 82 2.90 -5.17 10.03
N GLY A 83 4.06 -4.54 10.05
CA GLY A 83 5.30 -5.11 9.51
C GLY A 83 6.21 -5.60 10.62
N THR A 84 6.58 -6.87 10.59
CA THR A 84 7.57 -7.44 11.49
C THR A 84 8.90 -7.50 10.77
N ARG A 85 9.95 -7.01 11.43
CA ARG A 85 11.30 -6.90 10.85
C ARG A 85 12.26 -7.85 11.53
N GLU A 86 13.33 -8.22 10.83
CA GLU A 86 14.46 -8.93 11.44
C GLU A 86 15.12 -8.06 12.52
N ASN A 87 15.67 -8.69 13.55
CA ASN A 87 16.35 -7.98 14.63
C ASN A 87 17.75 -7.49 14.23
N ALA A 88 18.43 -8.25 13.39
CA ALA A 88 19.78 -7.92 12.93
C ALA A 88 19.73 -6.97 11.72
N SER A 89 20.73 -6.09 11.65
CA SER A 89 20.88 -5.16 10.52
C SER A 89 21.35 -5.90 9.24
N PRO A 90 20.82 -5.55 8.05
CA PRO A 90 19.71 -4.62 7.84
C PRO A 90 18.41 -5.27 8.28
N ARG A 91 17.61 -4.54 9.04
CA ARG A 91 16.37 -5.03 9.62
C ARG A 91 15.27 -5.12 8.55
N ARG A 92 15.37 -6.12 7.68
CA ARG A 92 14.40 -6.30 6.60
C ARG A 92 13.05 -6.79 7.12
N LEU A 93 11.99 -6.52 6.36
CA LEU A 93 10.66 -7.06 6.65
C LEU A 93 10.68 -8.58 6.47
N LYS A 94 10.12 -9.30 7.44
CA LYS A 94 9.98 -10.77 7.38
C LYS A 94 8.53 -11.24 7.41
N HIS A 95 7.59 -10.37 7.73
CA HIS A 95 6.16 -10.68 7.75
C HIS A 95 5.35 -9.38 7.70
N VAL A 96 4.24 -9.38 6.98
CA VAL A 96 3.29 -8.27 6.94
C VAL A 96 1.88 -8.80 7.13
N LEU A 97 1.14 -8.17 8.04
CA LEU A 97 -0.30 -8.40 8.20
C LEU A 97 -1.03 -7.11 7.87
N MET A 98 -2.00 -7.18 6.97
CA MET A 98 -2.88 -6.06 6.65
C MET A 98 -4.25 -6.30 7.25
N HIS A 99 -4.68 -5.43 8.15
CA HIS A 99 -5.99 -5.51 8.79
C HIS A 99 -6.90 -4.44 8.18
N PHE A 100 -7.86 -4.89 7.39
CA PHE A 100 -8.83 -4.00 6.74
C PHE A 100 -10.06 -3.83 7.60
N ARG A 101 -10.47 -2.58 7.80
CA ARG A 101 -11.72 -2.22 8.47
C ARG A 101 -12.59 -1.47 7.47
N ILE A 102 -13.68 -2.09 7.05
CA ILE A 102 -14.51 -1.59 5.96
C ILE A 102 -15.96 -1.46 6.42
N ALA A 103 -16.60 -0.37 6.06
CA ALA A 103 -18.03 -0.16 6.22
C ALA A 103 -18.65 0.32 4.91
N GLY A 104 -19.87 -0.11 4.64
CA GLY A 104 -20.62 0.29 3.45
C GLY A 104 -21.86 -0.56 3.30
N ALA A 105 -22.94 0.05 2.80
CA ALA A 105 -24.20 -0.64 2.62
C ALA A 105 -24.09 -1.75 1.59
N GLY A 106 -24.59 -2.95 1.94
CA GLY A 106 -24.66 -4.07 1.03
C GLY A 106 -23.35 -4.79 0.77
N ILE A 107 -22.26 -4.44 1.44
CA ILE A 107 -20.98 -5.14 1.29
C ILE A 107 -21.06 -6.51 1.97
N GLU A 108 -20.93 -7.55 1.17
CA GLU A 108 -20.87 -8.91 1.69
C GLU A 108 -19.45 -9.32 2.00
N ARG A 109 -19.26 -10.05 3.11
CA ARG A 109 -17.94 -10.45 3.57
C ARG A 109 -17.13 -11.20 2.52
N ALA A 110 -17.76 -12.15 1.84
CA ALA A 110 -17.09 -12.95 0.82
C ALA A 110 -16.57 -12.09 -0.34
N GLN A 111 -17.36 -11.10 -0.76
CA GLN A 111 -16.96 -10.17 -1.83
C GLN A 111 -15.83 -9.26 -1.40
N ALA A 112 -15.88 -8.74 -0.18
CA ALA A 112 -14.82 -7.88 0.36
C ALA A 112 -13.51 -8.67 0.51
N LEU A 113 -13.56 -9.88 1.02
CA LEU A 113 -12.38 -10.75 1.11
C LEU A 113 -11.80 -11.06 -0.26
N LYS A 114 -12.65 -11.31 -1.25
CA LYS A 114 -12.18 -11.55 -2.62
C LYS A 114 -11.52 -10.31 -3.23
N ALA A 115 -12.06 -9.14 -2.95
CA ALA A 115 -11.46 -7.87 -3.39
C ALA A 115 -10.05 -7.69 -2.81
N ILE A 116 -9.88 -7.96 -1.51
CA ILE A 116 -8.57 -7.89 -0.85
C ILE A 116 -7.61 -8.92 -1.46
N GLU A 117 -8.04 -10.17 -1.61
CA GLU A 117 -7.22 -11.22 -2.21
C GLU A 117 -6.74 -10.83 -3.60
N LEU A 118 -7.64 -10.34 -4.46
CA LEU A 118 -7.29 -9.92 -5.82
C LEU A 118 -6.28 -8.78 -5.81
N SER A 119 -6.45 -7.81 -4.92
CA SER A 119 -5.49 -6.72 -4.80
C SER A 119 -4.11 -7.25 -4.42
N VAL A 120 -4.02 -7.96 -3.30
CA VAL A 120 -2.73 -8.38 -2.74
C VAL A 120 -2.01 -9.36 -3.64
N THR A 121 -2.74 -10.29 -4.28
CA THR A 121 -2.13 -11.37 -5.06
C THR A 121 -1.96 -11.04 -6.54
N LYS A 122 -2.68 -10.06 -7.07
CA LYS A 122 -2.72 -9.82 -8.53
C LYS A 122 -2.48 -8.38 -8.93
N TYR A 123 -3.08 -7.39 -8.27
CA TYR A 123 -3.11 -6.02 -8.78
C TYR A 123 -2.18 -5.04 -8.08
N CYS A 124 -1.79 -5.30 -6.83
CA CYS A 124 -0.98 -4.37 -6.06
C CYS A 124 0.45 -4.31 -6.57
N SER A 125 0.79 -3.22 -7.27
CA SER A 125 2.14 -3.02 -7.83
C SER A 125 3.21 -2.95 -6.75
N VAL A 126 2.88 -2.38 -5.58
CA VAL A 126 3.82 -2.27 -4.47
C VAL A 126 4.13 -3.66 -3.92
N ARG A 127 3.09 -4.49 -3.71
CA ARG A 127 3.32 -5.88 -3.28
C ARG A 127 4.18 -6.65 -4.26
N ASP A 128 3.87 -6.53 -5.54
CA ASP A 128 4.62 -7.24 -6.59
C ASP A 128 6.08 -6.78 -6.69
N SER A 129 6.36 -5.56 -6.24
CA SER A 129 7.72 -5.00 -6.22
C SER A 129 8.53 -5.40 -4.98
N LEU A 130 7.91 -6.05 -4.00
CA LEU A 130 8.58 -6.55 -2.80
C LEU A 130 9.00 -8.01 -2.99
N ASP A 131 9.93 -8.45 -2.15
CA ASP A 131 10.37 -9.86 -2.16
C ASP A 131 9.16 -10.78 -2.00
N PRO A 132 8.91 -11.70 -2.96
CA PRO A 132 7.79 -12.63 -2.87
C PRO A 132 7.88 -13.58 -1.67
N LYS A 133 9.06 -13.74 -1.08
CA LYS A 133 9.25 -14.59 0.10
C LYS A 133 8.73 -13.98 1.38
N ILE A 134 8.46 -12.66 1.39
CA ILE A 134 7.85 -12.02 2.55
C ILE A 134 6.37 -12.40 2.59
N PRO A 135 5.91 -13.16 3.61
CA PRO A 135 4.49 -13.45 3.74
C PRO A 135 3.69 -12.17 3.95
N VAL A 136 2.65 -11.97 3.16
CA VAL A 136 1.70 -10.89 3.32
C VAL A 136 0.33 -11.50 3.53
N GLU A 137 -0.19 -11.33 4.74
CA GLU A 137 -1.48 -11.87 5.15
C GLU A 137 -2.47 -10.74 5.36
N TRP A 138 -3.75 -11.04 5.40
CA TRP A 138 -4.79 -10.05 5.62
C TRP A 138 -5.93 -10.58 6.44
N GLU A 139 -6.58 -9.66 7.15
CA GLU A 139 -7.78 -9.88 7.93
C GLU A 139 -8.81 -8.82 7.57
N LEU A 140 -10.07 -9.13 7.76
CA LEU A 140 -11.18 -8.21 7.48
C LEU A 140 -12.08 -8.07 8.68
N GLU A 141 -12.31 -6.82 9.08
CA GLU A 141 -13.38 -6.43 9.98
C GLU A 141 -14.40 -5.65 9.16
N LEU A 142 -15.59 -6.21 9.02
CA LEU A 142 -16.69 -5.59 8.29
C LEU A 142 -17.66 -5.00 9.29
N LYS A 143 -17.86 -3.69 9.21
CA LYS A 143 -18.75 -2.96 10.12
C LYS A 143 -20.13 -2.75 9.54
#